data_6866de4c7e487cfa724fdd7b4bb9144e
#
_entry.id   6866de4c7e487cfa724fdd7b4bb9144e
#
_cell.length_a   1.000
_cell.length_b   1.000
_cell.length_c   1.000
_cell.angle_alpha   90.00
_cell.angle_beta   90.00
_cell.angle_gamma   90.00
#
_symmetry.space_group_name_H-M   'P 1'
#
loop_
_entity.id
_entity.type
_entity.pdbx_description
1 polymer ?
#
loop_
_entity_poly.entity_id
_entity_poly.type
_entity_poly.pdbx_seq_one_letter_code
_entity_poly.pdbx_strand_id
1 'polypeptide(L)'
;MPSLFTIGGYKVYFWSNENNEPIHVHIAKGKPTPNSTKIWITSKGGCIVANNASHIPINELNEILEIVAAQFFLICAEWRKHFMVSDIQFYC
;
A
#
# COMPACT_ATOMS: atom_id res chain seq x y z
N MET A 1 -0.33 -6.09 -12.57
CA MET A 1 -0.14 -5.65 -11.17
C MET A 1 0.49 -4.27 -11.17
N PRO A 2 -0.21 -3.25 -10.71
CA PRO A 2 0.37 -1.92 -10.68
C PRO A 2 1.43 -1.78 -9.61
N SER A 3 2.60 -1.35 -10.02
CA SER A 3 3.71 -1.04 -9.12
C SER A 3 3.75 0.47 -8.94
N LEU A 4 3.61 0.97 -7.72
CA LEU A 4 3.56 2.40 -7.45
C LEU A 4 4.95 3.01 -7.37
N PHE A 5 5.78 2.47 -6.50
CA PHE A 5 7.15 2.93 -6.31
C PHE A 5 7.94 1.88 -5.53
N THR A 6 9.23 2.10 -5.37
CA THR A 6 10.09 1.22 -4.59
C THR A 6 10.74 2.00 -3.45
N ILE A 7 10.98 1.30 -2.34
CA ILE A 7 11.67 1.84 -1.17
C ILE A 7 12.80 0.86 -0.87
N GLY A 8 14.04 1.23 -1.22
CA GLY A 8 15.15 0.29 -1.10
C GLY A 8 14.87 -0.96 -1.91
N GLY A 9 14.91 -2.13 -1.29
CA GLY A 9 14.61 -3.40 -1.95
C GLY A 9 13.14 -3.78 -1.94
N TYR A 10 12.26 -2.89 -1.44
CA TYR A 10 10.84 -3.19 -1.29
C TYR A 10 10.02 -2.55 -2.39
N LYS A 11 9.05 -3.29 -2.93
CA LYS A 11 8.07 -2.78 -3.89
C LYS A 11 6.78 -2.43 -3.17
N VAL A 12 6.21 -1.27 -3.48
CA VAL A 12 4.90 -0.83 -3.01
C VAL A 12 3.95 -0.95 -4.18
N TYR A 13 2.89 -1.72 -4.02
CA TYR A 13 1.96 -2.04 -5.11
C TYR A 13 0.57 -2.38 -4.58
N PHE A 14 -0.40 -2.55 -5.50
CA PHE A 14 -1.68 -3.17 -5.17
C PHE A 14 -2.07 -4.12 -6.30
N TRP A 15 -2.92 -5.10 -5.98
CA TRP A 15 -3.39 -6.07 -6.98
C TRP A 15 -4.53 -5.47 -7.79
N SER A 16 -4.66 -5.90 -9.06
CA SER A 16 -5.63 -5.35 -10.00
C SER A 16 -7.09 -5.64 -9.66
N ASN A 17 -7.36 -6.58 -8.79
CA ASN A 17 -8.71 -7.05 -8.49
C ASN A 17 -9.17 -6.73 -7.06
N GLU A 18 -8.63 -5.67 -6.47
CA GLU A 18 -8.90 -5.35 -5.07
C GLU A 18 -9.79 -4.12 -4.86
N ASN A 19 -10.56 -3.72 -5.88
CA ASN A 19 -11.32 -2.48 -5.80
C ASN A 19 -12.58 -2.53 -4.93
N ASN A 20 -12.95 -3.71 -4.41
CA ASN A 20 -14.06 -3.84 -3.46
C ASN A 20 -13.60 -3.85 -2.00
N GLU A 21 -12.34 -3.57 -1.76
CA GLU A 21 -11.79 -3.36 -0.41
C GLU A 21 -11.42 -1.89 -0.22
N PRO A 22 -11.32 -1.42 1.03
CA PRO A 22 -10.76 -0.09 1.28
C PRO A 22 -9.37 0.04 0.70
N ILE A 23 -8.97 1.27 0.39
CA ILE A 23 -7.66 1.53 -0.21
C ILE A 23 -6.54 0.99 0.66
N HIS A 24 -5.61 0.28 0.04
CA HIS A 24 -4.47 -0.32 0.72
C HIS A 24 -3.33 -0.52 -0.26
N VAL A 25 -2.15 -0.78 0.27
CA VAL A 25 -0.98 -1.16 -0.53
C VAL A 25 -0.37 -2.42 0.04
N HIS A 26 0.34 -3.12 -0.81
CA HIS A 26 1.13 -4.29 -0.42
C HIS A 26 2.61 -3.95 -0.52
N ILE A 27 3.40 -4.51 0.37
CA ILE A 27 4.86 -4.33 0.38
C ILE A 27 5.50 -5.70 0.25
N ALA A 28 6.37 -5.85 -0.74
CA ALA A 28 7.11 -7.09 -0.94
C ALA A 28 8.57 -6.80 -1.24
N LYS A 29 9.45 -7.61 -0.68
CA LYS A 29 10.86 -7.56 -1.02
C LYS A 29 11.09 -8.40 -2.26
N GLY A 30 11.52 -7.75 -3.34
CA GLY A 30 11.68 -8.43 -4.61
C GLY A 30 10.35 -8.67 -5.31
N LYS A 31 10.06 -9.91 -5.66
CA LYS A 31 8.84 -10.26 -6.39
C LYS A 31 7.59 -10.19 -5.50
N PRO A 32 6.49 -9.58 -5.97
CA PRO A 32 5.22 -9.62 -5.26
C PRO A 32 4.72 -11.06 -5.11
N THR A 33 4.19 -11.37 -3.93
CA THR A 33 3.65 -12.69 -3.60
C THR A 33 2.35 -12.54 -2.83
N PRO A 34 1.53 -13.60 -2.72
CA PRO A 34 0.34 -13.56 -1.86
C PRO A 34 0.66 -13.31 -0.38
N ASN A 35 1.90 -13.53 0.04
CA ASN A 35 2.34 -13.35 1.43
C ASN A 35 2.98 -12.00 1.68
N SER A 36 2.68 -11.00 0.86
CA SER A 36 3.23 -9.67 1.06
C SER A 36 2.52 -8.95 2.22
N THR A 37 3.24 -8.00 2.82
CA THR A 37 2.70 -7.18 3.91
C THR A 37 1.61 -6.26 3.37
N LYS A 38 0.50 -6.14 4.11
CA LYS A 38 -0.65 -5.31 3.72
C LYS A 38 -0.79 -4.12 4.65
N ILE A 39 -0.96 -2.94 4.08
CA ILE A 39 -1.05 -1.68 4.81
C ILE A 39 -2.29 -0.92 4.35
N TRP A 40 -3.22 -0.63 5.30
CA TRP A 40 -4.37 0.23 5.03
C TRP A 40 -3.93 1.67 4.95
N ILE A 41 -4.50 2.42 4.00
CA ILE A 41 -4.32 3.88 3.91
C ILE A 41 -5.51 4.51 4.60
N THR A 42 -5.26 5.42 5.54
CA THR A 42 -6.34 6.06 6.30
C THR A 42 -6.77 7.37 5.65
N SER A 43 -8.00 7.81 5.94
CA SER A 43 -8.56 9.03 5.36
C SER A 43 -7.81 10.30 5.80
N LYS A 44 -7.08 10.22 6.90
CA LYS A 44 -6.29 11.34 7.42
C LYS A 44 -4.86 11.38 6.89
N GLY A 45 -4.54 10.54 5.93
CA GLY A 45 -3.22 10.52 5.32
C GLY A 45 -2.19 9.67 6.06
N GLY A 46 -2.63 8.83 6.98
CA GLY A 46 -1.76 7.88 7.67
C GLY A 46 -1.88 6.48 7.11
N CYS A 47 -1.35 5.51 7.83
CA CYS A 47 -1.44 4.11 7.44
C CYS A 47 -1.43 3.19 8.65
N ILE A 48 -2.06 2.02 8.49
CA ILE A 48 -2.19 1.00 9.52
C ILE A 48 -1.78 -0.33 8.93
N VAL A 49 -0.90 -1.05 9.62
CA VAL A 49 -0.48 -2.38 9.16
C VAL A 49 -1.61 -3.37 9.40
N ALA A 50 -2.15 -3.92 8.32
CA ALA A 50 -3.18 -4.95 8.40
C ALA A 50 -2.56 -6.31 8.77
N ASN A 51 -1.42 -6.63 8.18
CA ASN A 51 -0.63 -7.80 8.52
C ASN A 51 0.79 -7.59 8.02
N ASN A 52 1.74 -8.31 8.60
CA ASN A 52 3.13 -8.28 8.18
C ASN A 52 3.57 -9.70 7.76
N ALA A 53 2.85 -10.24 6.78
CA ALA A 53 3.07 -11.62 6.32
C ALA A 53 4.47 -11.83 5.73
N SER A 54 5.10 -10.80 5.19
CA SER A 54 6.46 -10.91 4.66
C SER A 54 7.55 -10.72 5.72
N HIS A 55 7.17 -10.55 7.00
CA HIS A 55 8.09 -10.47 8.13
C HIS A 55 9.13 -9.36 7.99
N ILE A 56 8.70 -8.16 7.60
CA ILE A 56 9.59 -7.00 7.50
C ILE A 56 10.04 -6.62 8.91
N PRO A 57 11.35 -6.45 9.17
CA PRO A 57 11.84 -6.01 10.46
C PRO A 57 11.21 -4.67 10.87
N ILE A 58 10.94 -4.49 12.17
CA ILE A 58 10.13 -3.36 12.65
C ILE A 58 10.72 -2.00 12.30
N ASN A 59 12.04 -1.85 12.37
CA ASN A 59 12.67 -0.57 12.04
C ASN A 59 12.57 -0.25 10.55
N GLU A 60 12.69 -1.25 9.68
CA GLU A 60 12.49 -1.07 8.25
C GLU A 60 11.02 -0.80 7.94
N LEU A 61 10.11 -1.52 8.61
CA LEU A 61 8.68 -1.32 8.44
C LEU A 61 8.27 0.10 8.82
N ASN A 62 8.79 0.63 9.92
CA ASN A 62 8.49 2.00 10.34
C ASN A 62 8.94 3.04 9.31
N GLU A 63 10.10 2.84 8.70
CA GLU A 63 10.57 3.72 7.62
C GLU A 63 9.65 3.64 6.40
N ILE A 64 9.21 2.43 6.04
CA ILE A 64 8.28 2.23 4.94
C ILE A 64 6.96 2.93 5.21
N LEU A 65 6.43 2.82 6.42
CA LEU A 65 5.18 3.47 6.80
C LEU A 65 5.27 5.00 6.67
N GLU A 66 6.39 5.59 7.06
CA GLU A 66 6.60 7.04 6.93
C GLU A 66 6.58 7.46 5.45
N ILE A 67 7.25 6.69 4.59
CA ILE A 67 7.32 7.00 3.17
C ILE A 67 5.96 6.80 2.50
N VAL A 68 5.25 5.72 2.85
CA VAL A 68 3.91 5.46 2.32
C VAL A 68 2.97 6.60 2.71
N ALA A 69 3.01 7.05 3.96
CA ALA A 69 2.18 8.18 4.40
C ALA A 69 2.52 9.45 3.64
N ALA A 70 3.80 9.71 3.37
CA ALA A 70 4.23 10.88 2.61
C ALA A 70 3.74 10.84 1.16
N GLN A 71 3.45 9.66 0.61
CA GLN A 71 2.96 9.49 -0.75
C GLN A 71 1.45 9.32 -0.83
N PHE A 72 0.72 9.77 0.19
CA PHE A 72 -0.73 9.60 0.28
C PHE A 72 -1.46 10.04 -1.00
N PHE A 73 -1.18 11.25 -1.49
CA PHE A 73 -1.88 11.77 -2.66
C PHE A 73 -1.54 10.98 -3.93
N LEU A 74 -0.30 10.54 -4.08
CA LEU A 74 0.10 9.71 -5.20
C LEU A 74 -0.65 8.37 -5.18
N ILE A 75 -0.70 7.73 -4.01
CA ILE A 75 -1.38 6.44 -3.85
C ILE A 75 -2.87 6.58 -4.16
N CYS A 76 -3.52 7.63 -3.64
CA CYS A 76 -4.93 7.89 -3.92
C CYS A 76 -5.18 8.12 -5.41
N ALA A 77 -4.33 8.91 -6.06
CA ALA A 77 -4.47 9.21 -7.49
C ALA A 77 -4.33 7.94 -8.33
N GLU A 78 -3.33 7.10 -8.02
CA GLU A 78 -3.13 5.85 -8.75
C GLU A 78 -4.26 4.86 -8.49
N TRP A 79 -4.80 4.82 -7.30
CA TRP A 79 -5.95 3.97 -6.97
C TRP A 79 -7.17 4.37 -7.79
N ARG A 80 -7.50 5.67 -7.82
CA ARG A 80 -8.63 6.17 -8.62
C ARG A 80 -8.46 5.85 -10.10
N LYS A 81 -7.27 6.07 -10.60
CA LYS A 81 -6.95 5.84 -12.01
C LYS A 81 -7.04 4.36 -12.37
N HIS A 82 -6.47 3.50 -11.55
CA HIS A 82 -6.42 2.06 -11.83
C HIS A 82 -7.80 1.41 -11.76
N PHE A 83 -8.59 1.75 -10.75
CA PHE A 83 -9.91 1.16 -10.56
C PHE A 83 -11.02 1.99 -11.18
N MET A 84 -10.69 3.10 -11.80
CA MET A 84 -11.65 3.98 -12.49
C MET A 84 -12.80 4.42 -11.56
N VAL A 85 -12.44 4.81 -10.34
CA VAL A 85 -13.41 5.29 -9.35
C VAL A 85 -13.09 6.72 -8.96
N SER A 86 -14.13 7.51 -8.63
CA SER A 86 -13.95 8.89 -8.18
C SER A 86 -13.84 8.95 -6.65
N ASP A 87 -14.58 8.09 -5.96
CA ASP A 87 -14.60 8.05 -4.50
C ASP A 87 -13.75 6.90 -3.99
N ILE A 88 -12.93 7.19 -2.98
CA ILE A 88 -12.08 6.19 -2.35
C ILE A 88 -12.71 5.77 -1.04
N GLN A 89 -12.83 4.46 -0.83
CA GLN A 89 -13.27 3.91 0.43
C GLN A 89 -12.06 3.71 1.34
N PHE A 90 -12.11 4.25 2.54
CA PHE A 90 -11.04 4.12 3.54
C PHE A 90 -11.48 3.17 4.64
N TYR A 91 -10.50 2.45 5.20
CA TYR A 91 -10.76 1.56 6.33
C TYR A 91 -11.16 2.37 7.58
N CYS A 92 -10.50 3.52 7.79
CA CYS A 92 -10.86 4.44 8.87
C CYS A 92 -10.45 5.88 8.59
#